data_baf19eb8a19c5fbd1eba0436c13fd694
#
_entry.id   baf19eb8a19c5fbd1eba0436c13fd694
#
_cell.length_a   1.000
_cell.length_b   1.000
_cell.length_c   1.000
_cell.angle_alpha   90.00
_cell.angle_beta   90.00
_cell.angle_gamma   90.00
#
_symmetry.space_group_name_H-M   'P 1'
#
loop_
_entity.id
_entity.type
_entity.pdbx_description
1 polymer ?
#
loop_
_entity_poly.entity_id
_entity_poly.type
_entity_poly.pdbx_seq_one_letter_code
_entity_poly.pdbx_strand_id
1 'polypeptide(L)'
;MKSIIIFGGSGYVGKNIIRFFAKKDYKIIVPYQRQINEANLRLFGSVGQIIPFHFTTLKNPKLLSILDTTEICVNLKTSWESKELLLNKSIFKFNSDLIKILKSSPSIKKFIFFSGLGSEKRSTLRNEIISKTEDLITKELENSVIIRPSVILGNGDQFLSRLIP
;
A
#
# COMPACT_ATOMS: atom_id res chain seq x y z
N MET A 1 8.83 -5.61 19.19
CA MET A 1 8.45 -6.17 17.86
C MET A 1 8.31 -5.00 16.91
N LYS A 2 9.00 -5.02 15.78
CA LYS A 2 8.89 -3.97 14.75
C LYS A 2 7.49 -3.97 14.15
N SER A 3 7.00 -2.81 13.73
CA SER A 3 5.65 -2.67 13.20
C SER A 3 5.66 -2.15 11.77
N ILE A 4 4.74 -2.68 10.96
CA ILE A 4 4.56 -2.31 9.56
C ILE A 4 3.07 -2.11 9.27
N ILE A 5 2.74 -1.03 8.59
CA ILE A 5 1.39 -0.78 8.05
C ILE A 5 1.40 -0.96 6.53
N ILE A 6 0.42 -1.70 6.00
CA ILE A 6 0.36 -2.07 4.58
C ILE A 6 -0.99 -1.67 3.99
N PHE A 7 -1.06 -0.51 3.35
CA PHE A 7 -2.23 -0.11 2.56
C PHE A 7 -2.32 -0.96 1.29
N GLY A 8 -3.50 -1.49 1.00
CA GLY A 8 -3.69 -2.45 -0.09
C GLY A 8 -3.24 -3.89 0.23
N GLY A 9 -3.00 -4.18 1.52
CA GLY A 9 -2.51 -5.48 1.99
C GLY A 9 -3.46 -6.66 1.72
N SER A 10 -4.75 -6.41 1.50
CA SER A 10 -5.72 -7.47 1.15
C SER A 10 -5.61 -7.96 -0.31
N GLY A 11 -4.88 -7.25 -1.17
CA GLY A 11 -4.64 -7.64 -2.57
C GLY A 11 -3.65 -8.81 -2.71
N TYR A 12 -3.44 -9.27 -3.95
CA TYR A 12 -2.52 -10.37 -4.26
C TYR A 12 -1.10 -10.12 -3.74
N VAL A 13 -0.49 -9.00 -4.12
CA VAL A 13 0.87 -8.64 -3.68
C VAL A 13 0.91 -8.45 -2.16
N GLY A 14 -0.11 -7.76 -1.61
CA GLY A 14 -0.19 -7.48 -0.19
C GLY A 14 -0.21 -8.74 0.68
N LYS A 15 -0.99 -9.75 0.31
CA LYS A 15 -1.04 -11.03 1.01
C LYS A 15 0.32 -11.73 1.06
N ASN A 16 1.10 -11.66 -0.02
CA ASN A 16 2.44 -12.25 -0.06
C ASN A 16 3.43 -11.46 0.80
N ILE A 17 3.34 -10.13 0.80
CA ILE A 17 4.14 -9.27 1.67
C ILE A 17 3.79 -9.53 3.15
N ILE A 18 2.50 -9.65 3.49
CA ILE A 18 2.05 -9.98 4.84
C ILE A 18 2.67 -11.30 5.31
N ARG A 19 2.58 -12.38 4.51
CA ARG A 19 3.19 -13.68 4.84
C ARG A 19 4.69 -13.58 5.07
N PHE A 20 5.39 -12.81 4.23
CA PHE A 20 6.83 -12.60 4.37
C PHE A 20 7.19 -11.91 5.68
N PHE A 21 6.52 -10.80 6.01
CA PHE A 21 6.81 -10.05 7.24
C PHE A 21 6.31 -10.76 8.50
N ALA A 22 5.25 -11.56 8.41
CA ALA A 22 4.79 -12.40 9.51
C ALA A 22 5.88 -13.40 9.95
N LYS A 23 6.59 -14.02 8.99
CA LYS A 23 7.72 -14.91 9.25
C LYS A 23 8.96 -14.19 9.83
N LYS A 24 8.98 -12.87 9.80
CA LYS A 24 10.05 -12.02 10.35
C LYS A 24 9.64 -11.33 11.66
N ASP A 25 8.59 -11.83 12.31
CA ASP A 25 8.07 -11.36 13.59
C ASP A 25 7.69 -9.87 13.63
N TYR A 26 7.19 -9.33 12.51
CA TYR A 26 6.62 -8.00 12.47
C TYR A 26 5.17 -8.00 12.96
N LYS A 27 4.79 -6.97 13.70
CA LYS A 27 3.38 -6.61 13.90
C LYS A 27 2.87 -5.94 12.64
N ILE A 28 1.83 -6.48 12.03
CA ILE A 28 1.36 -6.08 10.69
C ILE A 28 -0.02 -5.48 10.78
N ILE A 29 -0.14 -4.20 10.46
CA ILE A 29 -1.42 -3.50 10.39
C ILE A 29 -1.85 -3.45 8.93
N VAL A 30 -3.10 -3.86 8.64
CA VAL A 30 -3.65 -3.89 7.29
C VAL A 30 -4.90 -3.01 7.22
N PRO A 31 -4.74 -1.71 6.90
CA PRO A 31 -5.87 -0.82 6.71
C PRO A 31 -6.66 -1.18 5.45
N TYR A 32 -7.99 -1.18 5.57
CA TYR A 32 -8.87 -1.42 4.43
C TYR A 32 -10.10 -0.50 4.44
N GLN A 33 -10.64 -0.21 3.25
CA GLN A 33 -11.81 0.64 3.05
C GLN A 33 -13.02 -0.13 2.49
N ARG A 34 -12.78 -1.21 1.74
CA ARG A 34 -13.81 -2.09 1.20
C ARG A 34 -13.88 -3.34 2.06
N GLN A 35 -15.04 -3.95 2.15
CA GLN A 35 -15.21 -5.20 2.89
C GLN A 35 -14.20 -6.26 2.42
N ILE A 36 -13.53 -6.89 3.37
CA ILE A 36 -12.54 -7.95 3.16
C ILE A 36 -12.82 -9.12 4.10
N ASN A 37 -12.27 -10.27 3.79
CA ASN A 37 -12.27 -11.39 4.72
C ASN A 37 -11.09 -11.23 5.69
N GLU A 38 -11.35 -10.62 6.85
CA GLU A 38 -10.33 -10.40 7.89
C GLU A 38 -9.79 -11.71 8.46
N ALA A 39 -10.64 -12.72 8.62
CA ALA A 39 -10.22 -14.02 9.15
C ALA A 39 -9.12 -14.63 8.27
N ASN A 40 -9.29 -14.61 6.94
CA ASN A 40 -8.27 -15.10 6.02
C ASN A 40 -6.94 -14.33 6.11
N LEU A 41 -6.96 -13.04 6.43
CA LEU A 41 -5.71 -12.29 6.63
C LEU A 41 -5.02 -12.70 7.93
N ARG A 42 -5.78 -12.92 8.99
CA ARG A 42 -5.24 -13.30 10.31
C ARG A 42 -4.54 -14.67 10.26
N LEU A 43 -4.93 -15.57 9.35
CA LEU A 43 -4.31 -16.87 9.15
C LEU A 43 -2.88 -16.82 8.58
N PHE A 44 -2.40 -15.66 8.12
CA PHE A 44 -1.04 -15.55 7.57
C PHE A 44 0.06 -15.37 8.64
N GLY A 45 -0.31 -15.22 9.91
CA GLY A 45 0.62 -15.05 11.02
C GLY A 45 0.10 -15.62 12.33
N SER A 46 0.83 -15.39 13.39
CA SER A 46 0.46 -15.79 14.75
C SER A 46 -0.71 -14.97 15.29
N VAL A 47 -1.34 -15.44 16.35
CA VAL A 47 -2.46 -14.77 17.00
C VAL A 47 -2.05 -13.35 17.43
N GLY A 48 -2.83 -12.35 17.03
CA GLY A 48 -2.57 -10.94 17.35
C GLY A 48 -1.48 -10.26 16.53
N GLN A 49 -0.76 -10.98 15.68
CA GLN A 49 0.31 -10.42 14.86
C GLN A 49 -0.21 -9.60 13.68
N ILE A 50 -1.31 -10.05 13.05
CA ILE A 50 -1.93 -9.36 11.92
C ILE A 50 -3.21 -8.70 12.39
N ILE A 51 -3.29 -7.38 12.17
CA ILE A 51 -4.36 -6.51 12.63
C ILE A 51 -5.04 -5.86 11.42
N PRO A 52 -6.09 -6.48 10.86
CA PRO A 52 -6.96 -5.80 9.91
C PRO A 52 -7.64 -4.61 10.59
N PHE A 53 -7.70 -3.48 9.91
CA PHE A 53 -8.26 -2.25 10.45
C PHE A 53 -9.12 -1.52 9.41
N HIS A 54 -10.42 -1.42 9.66
CA HIS A 54 -11.32 -0.67 8.79
C HIS A 54 -11.17 0.84 9.02
N PHE A 55 -11.06 1.60 7.93
CA PHE A 55 -11.05 3.06 7.96
C PHE A 55 -11.83 3.64 6.78
N THR A 56 -12.46 4.78 6.99
CA THR A 56 -13.20 5.51 5.95
C THR A 56 -12.36 6.66 5.38
N THR A 57 -11.57 7.30 6.22
CA THR A 57 -10.72 8.45 5.87
C THR A 57 -9.37 8.35 6.56
N LEU A 58 -8.33 8.90 5.93
CA LEU A 58 -6.98 9.00 6.51
C LEU A 58 -6.94 9.88 7.77
N LYS A 59 -7.95 10.72 7.99
CA LYS A 59 -8.08 11.55 9.21
C LYS A 59 -8.65 10.79 10.41
N ASN A 60 -8.86 9.48 10.30
CA ASN A 60 -9.36 8.66 11.40
C ASN A 60 -8.37 8.71 12.59
N PRO A 61 -8.79 9.14 13.80
CA PRO A 61 -7.88 9.31 14.95
C PRO A 61 -7.14 8.02 15.33
N LYS A 62 -7.82 6.87 15.23
CA LYS A 62 -7.21 5.57 15.51
C LYS A 62 -6.16 5.20 14.48
N LEU A 63 -6.36 5.55 13.19
CA LEU A 63 -5.34 5.35 12.15
C LEU A 63 -4.12 6.23 12.40
N LEU A 64 -4.31 7.48 12.79
CA LEU A 64 -3.23 8.40 13.14
C LEU A 64 -2.42 7.86 14.32
N SER A 65 -3.07 7.45 15.40
CA SER A 65 -2.40 6.82 16.55
C SER A 65 -1.63 5.55 16.18
N ILE A 66 -2.13 4.75 15.24
CA ILE A 66 -1.40 3.58 14.72
C ILE A 66 -0.14 4.01 13.97
N LEU A 67 -0.23 5.03 13.11
CA LEU A 67 0.91 5.55 12.36
C LEU A 67 2.01 6.10 13.28
N ASP A 68 1.63 6.74 14.39
CA ASP A 68 2.58 7.28 15.37
C ASP A 68 3.39 6.19 16.12
N THR A 69 2.98 4.94 16.03
CA THR A 69 3.67 3.79 16.64
C THR A 69 4.25 2.82 15.61
N THR A 70 4.12 3.13 14.31
CA THR A 70 4.54 2.26 13.21
C THR A 70 5.88 2.73 12.63
N GLU A 71 6.77 1.79 12.32
CA GLU A 71 8.10 2.09 11.79
C GLU A 71 8.16 2.09 10.25
N ILE A 72 7.37 1.25 9.60
CA ILE A 72 7.39 1.08 8.14
C ILE A 72 6.00 1.24 7.58
N CYS A 73 5.85 2.10 6.58
CA CYS A 73 4.61 2.26 5.83
C CYS A 73 4.80 1.76 4.40
N VAL A 74 3.99 0.80 3.98
CA VAL A 74 3.95 0.28 2.60
C VAL A 74 2.63 0.67 1.97
N ASN A 75 2.69 1.29 0.81
CA ASN A 75 1.50 1.59 0.02
C ASN A 75 1.49 0.80 -1.30
N LEU A 76 0.59 -0.17 -1.37
CA LEU A 76 0.29 -0.99 -2.56
C LEU A 76 -1.03 -0.55 -3.21
N LYS A 77 -1.66 0.50 -2.68
CA LYS A 77 -2.96 0.95 -3.19
C LYS A 77 -2.80 1.52 -4.59
N THR A 78 -3.48 0.91 -5.53
CA THR A 78 -3.53 1.32 -6.94
C THR A 78 -4.97 1.30 -7.43
N SER A 79 -5.18 1.83 -8.63
CA SER A 79 -6.48 1.83 -9.30
C SER A 79 -6.30 1.58 -10.79
N TRP A 80 -7.28 0.92 -11.39
CA TRP A 80 -7.38 0.65 -12.82
C TRP A 80 -8.65 1.29 -13.42
N GLU A 81 -9.20 2.28 -12.74
CA GLU A 81 -10.33 3.06 -13.24
C GLU A 81 -9.96 3.77 -14.54
N SER A 82 -10.91 3.87 -15.46
CA SER A 82 -10.73 4.60 -16.73
C SER A 82 -10.97 6.10 -16.60
N LYS A 83 -11.73 6.52 -15.57
CA LYS A 83 -12.06 7.93 -15.35
C LYS A 83 -10.93 8.63 -14.60
N GLU A 84 -10.41 9.71 -15.19
CA GLU A 84 -9.31 10.51 -14.64
C GLU A 84 -9.56 10.96 -13.21
N LEU A 85 -10.75 11.47 -12.91
CA LEU A 85 -11.11 11.94 -11.57
C LEU A 85 -10.98 10.82 -10.52
N LEU A 86 -11.39 9.60 -10.85
CA LEU A 86 -11.31 8.45 -9.95
C LEU A 86 -9.89 7.95 -9.79
N LEU A 87 -9.10 7.92 -10.89
CA LEU A 87 -7.67 7.61 -10.83
C LEU A 87 -6.92 8.61 -9.96
N ASN A 88 -7.12 9.90 -10.21
CA ASN A 88 -6.47 10.96 -9.44
C ASN A 88 -6.81 10.88 -7.97
N LYS A 89 -8.10 10.70 -7.61
CA LYS A 89 -8.56 10.53 -6.24
C LYS A 89 -7.93 9.31 -5.56
N SER A 90 -7.85 8.18 -6.28
CA SER A 90 -7.40 6.91 -5.71
C SER A 90 -5.88 6.80 -5.60
N ILE A 91 -5.12 7.44 -6.50
CA ILE A 91 -3.67 7.36 -6.55
C ILE A 91 -3.05 8.66 -6.00
N PHE A 92 -3.14 9.78 -6.74
CA PHE A 92 -2.45 11.00 -6.38
C PHE A 92 -2.96 11.64 -5.08
N LYS A 93 -4.28 11.89 -5.00
CA LYS A 93 -4.87 12.53 -3.82
C LYS A 93 -4.68 11.72 -2.55
N PHE A 94 -4.89 10.40 -2.62
CA PHE A 94 -4.65 9.51 -1.50
C PHE A 94 -3.21 9.58 -1.00
N ASN A 95 -2.21 9.51 -1.90
CA ASN A 95 -0.81 9.60 -1.54
C ASN A 95 -0.44 10.99 -1.03
N SER A 96 -0.93 12.08 -1.64
CA SER A 96 -0.72 13.43 -1.16
C SER A 96 -1.21 13.63 0.29
N ASP A 97 -2.38 13.10 0.61
CA ASP A 97 -2.92 13.19 1.97
C ASP A 97 -2.15 12.27 2.94
N LEU A 98 -1.74 11.08 2.50
CA LEU A 98 -0.93 10.16 3.30
C LEU A 98 0.45 10.77 3.62
N ILE A 99 1.13 11.36 2.64
CA ILE A 99 2.43 12.03 2.82
C ILE A 99 2.36 13.10 3.91
N LYS A 100 1.30 13.92 3.92
CA LYS A 100 1.12 14.95 4.96
C LYS A 100 1.09 14.35 6.36
N ILE A 101 0.44 13.21 6.52
CA ILE A 101 0.36 12.49 7.79
C ILE A 101 1.73 11.89 8.14
N LEU A 102 2.39 11.24 7.18
CA LEU A 102 3.70 10.62 7.40
C LEU A 102 4.77 11.64 7.83
N LYS A 103 4.72 12.86 7.29
CA LYS A 103 5.61 13.97 7.70
C LYS A 103 5.43 14.38 9.17
N SER A 104 4.23 14.22 9.72
CA SER A 104 3.93 14.51 11.13
C SER A 104 4.07 13.29 12.04
N SER A 105 4.39 12.11 11.50
CA SER A 105 4.53 10.85 12.26
C SER A 105 6.01 10.45 12.36
N PRO A 106 6.73 10.90 13.41
CA PRO A 106 8.19 10.71 13.52
C PRO A 106 8.62 9.25 13.67
N SER A 107 7.71 8.36 14.03
CA SER A 107 7.98 6.93 14.17
C SER A 107 8.21 6.23 12.83
N ILE A 108 7.70 6.78 11.72
CA ILE A 108 7.84 6.19 10.38
C ILE A 108 9.27 6.43 9.87
N LYS A 109 10.05 5.36 9.85
CA LYS A 109 11.46 5.36 9.41
C LYS A 109 11.60 5.11 7.91
N LYS A 110 10.62 4.45 7.30
CA LYS A 110 10.65 4.09 5.87
C LYS A 110 9.24 4.11 5.27
N PHE A 111 9.12 4.77 4.13
CA PHE A 111 7.93 4.68 3.27
C PHE A 111 8.26 3.93 1.99
N ILE A 112 7.46 2.94 1.62
CA ILE A 112 7.63 2.14 0.40
C ILE A 112 6.39 2.29 -0.46
N PHE A 113 6.58 2.78 -1.67
CA PHE A 113 5.50 2.95 -2.66
C PHE A 113 5.66 1.96 -3.81
N PHE A 114 4.61 1.19 -4.07
CA PHE A 114 4.53 0.33 -5.24
C PHE A 114 3.90 1.10 -6.39
N SER A 115 4.72 1.44 -7.34
CA SER A 115 4.41 2.09 -8.59
C SER A 115 4.09 1.06 -9.69
N GLY A 116 4.55 1.28 -10.91
CA GLY A 116 4.44 0.37 -12.05
C GLY A 116 5.55 0.60 -13.05
N LEU A 117 5.99 -0.46 -13.70
CA LEU A 117 6.96 -0.35 -14.79
C LEU A 117 6.41 0.56 -15.89
N GLY A 118 7.25 1.45 -16.40
CA GLY A 118 6.92 2.40 -17.46
C GLY A 118 6.19 3.66 -16.99
N SER A 119 6.04 3.88 -15.67
CA SER A 119 5.46 5.11 -15.11
C SER A 119 6.23 6.36 -15.55
N GLU A 120 7.55 6.26 -15.69
CA GLU A 120 8.43 7.34 -16.15
C GLU A 120 8.13 7.82 -17.57
N LYS A 121 7.61 6.95 -18.42
CA LYS A 121 7.28 7.28 -19.82
C LYS A 121 6.02 8.12 -19.98
N ARG A 122 5.18 8.20 -18.94
CA ARG A 122 3.91 8.96 -18.94
C ARG A 122 3.02 8.69 -20.17
N SER A 123 3.13 7.49 -20.73
CA SER A 123 2.48 7.11 -22.00
C SER A 123 0.96 6.91 -21.88
N THR A 124 0.45 6.79 -20.68
CA THR A 124 -0.98 6.67 -20.39
C THR A 124 -1.35 7.62 -19.26
N LEU A 125 -2.62 8.01 -19.21
CA LEU A 125 -3.15 8.82 -18.10
C LEU A 125 -2.80 8.24 -16.73
N ARG A 126 -2.91 6.93 -16.57
CA ARG A 126 -2.55 6.25 -15.33
C ARG A 126 -1.06 6.41 -15.01
N ASN A 127 -0.18 6.20 -15.99
CA ASN A 127 1.26 6.35 -15.83
C ASN A 127 1.65 7.80 -15.50
N GLU A 128 0.97 8.76 -16.10
CA GLU A 128 1.16 10.18 -15.77
C GLU A 128 0.82 10.49 -14.30
N ILE A 129 -0.33 10.02 -13.82
CA ILE A 129 -0.75 10.22 -12.43
C ILE A 129 0.21 9.51 -11.46
N ILE A 130 0.67 8.30 -11.80
CA ILE A 130 1.65 7.57 -11.00
C ILE A 130 2.98 8.32 -10.96
N SER A 131 3.49 8.79 -12.12
CA SER A 131 4.73 9.56 -12.19
C SER A 131 4.66 10.83 -11.35
N LYS A 132 3.58 11.62 -11.45
CA LYS A 132 3.34 12.77 -10.58
C LYS A 132 3.34 12.40 -9.09
N THR A 133 2.84 11.21 -8.77
CA THR A 133 2.84 10.71 -7.39
C THR A 133 4.25 10.35 -6.93
N GLU A 134 5.05 9.71 -7.78
CA GLU A 134 6.46 9.41 -7.50
C GLU A 134 7.27 10.68 -7.26
N ASP A 135 7.11 11.70 -8.14
CA ASP A 135 7.77 12.99 -8.02
C ASP A 135 7.43 13.65 -6.66
N LEU A 136 6.15 13.62 -6.28
CA LEU A 136 5.71 14.15 -4.98
C LEU A 136 6.33 13.38 -3.81
N ILE A 137 6.33 12.05 -3.85
CA ILE A 137 6.91 11.20 -2.79
C ILE A 137 8.39 11.48 -2.63
N THR A 138 9.15 11.51 -3.73
CA THR A 138 10.60 11.74 -3.72
C THR A 138 10.94 13.12 -3.19
N LYS A 139 10.14 14.12 -3.54
CA LYS A 139 10.32 15.51 -3.06
C LYS A 139 10.03 15.67 -1.58
N GLU A 140 9.00 15.02 -1.07
CA GLU A 140 8.44 15.29 0.27
C GLU A 140 8.92 14.33 1.36
N LEU A 141 9.42 13.13 0.99
CA LEU A 141 9.83 12.09 1.92
C LEU A 141 11.24 11.56 1.57
N GLU A 142 12.26 12.02 2.33
CA GLU A 142 13.66 11.60 2.14
C GLU A 142 13.87 10.09 2.30
N ASN A 143 13.15 9.47 3.23
CA ASN A 143 13.26 8.03 3.53
C ASN A 143 12.26 7.19 2.74
N SER A 144 11.95 7.58 1.50
CA SER A 144 11.08 6.83 0.62
C SER A 144 11.82 5.87 -0.30
N VAL A 145 11.14 4.79 -0.68
CA VAL A 145 11.57 3.84 -1.70
C VAL A 145 10.44 3.63 -2.69
N ILE A 146 10.72 3.82 -3.97
CA ILE A 146 9.76 3.57 -5.05
C ILE A 146 10.13 2.25 -5.72
N ILE A 147 9.19 1.30 -5.75
CA ILE A 147 9.34 0.01 -6.42
C ILE A 147 8.47 0.03 -7.67
N ARG A 148 9.07 -0.17 -8.83
CA ARG A 148 8.39 -0.24 -10.14
C ARG A 148 8.36 -1.69 -10.64
N PRO A 149 7.44 -2.53 -10.13
CA PRO A 149 7.36 -3.91 -10.58
C PRO A 149 6.81 -3.98 -12.01
N SER A 150 7.25 -5.01 -12.73
CA SER A 150 6.59 -5.50 -13.94
C SER A 150 5.40 -6.37 -13.56
N VAL A 151 4.97 -7.27 -14.45
CA VAL A 151 3.96 -8.27 -14.14
C VAL A 151 4.46 -9.17 -13.02
N ILE A 152 3.69 -9.26 -11.94
CA ILE A 152 4.03 -10.09 -10.78
C ILE A 152 3.25 -11.40 -10.91
N LEU A 153 3.99 -12.49 -11.11
CA LEU A 153 3.46 -13.83 -11.29
C LEU A 153 3.62 -14.66 -10.01
N GLY A 154 2.74 -15.62 -9.84
CA GLY A 154 2.84 -16.57 -8.73
C GLY A 154 1.49 -17.22 -8.40
N ASN A 155 1.49 -18.09 -7.41
CA ASN A 155 0.27 -18.81 -7.01
C ASN A 155 -0.84 -17.84 -6.57
N GLY A 156 -1.97 -17.86 -7.29
CA GLY A 156 -3.12 -17.00 -7.05
C GLY A 156 -3.04 -15.62 -7.72
N ASP A 157 -2.10 -15.40 -8.67
CA ASP A 157 -2.12 -14.20 -9.50
C ASP A 157 -3.30 -14.21 -10.47
N GLN A 158 -3.72 -13.00 -10.85
CA GLN A 158 -4.85 -12.82 -11.78
C GLN A 158 -4.41 -12.77 -13.25
N PHE A 159 -3.13 -12.69 -13.53
CA PHE A 159 -2.64 -12.57 -14.90
C PHE A 159 -2.65 -13.93 -15.60
N LEU A 160 -2.00 -14.93 -15.01
CA LEU A 160 -1.98 -16.28 -15.57
C LEU A 160 -3.37 -16.90 -15.59
N SER A 161 -4.18 -16.70 -14.55
CA SER A 161 -5.55 -17.24 -14.50
C SER A 161 -6.50 -16.66 -15.56
N ARG A 162 -6.12 -15.57 -16.25
CA ARG A 162 -6.85 -15.03 -17.41
C ARG A 162 -6.31 -15.53 -18.75
N LEU A 163 -5.09 -16.04 -18.77
CA LEU A 163 -4.44 -16.54 -19.99
C LEU A 163 -4.61 -18.05 -20.16
N ILE A 164 -4.83 -18.77 -19.05
CA ILE A 164 -5.02 -20.22 -19.03
C ILE A 164 -6.51 -20.46 -18.78
N PRO A 165 -7.27 -20.91 -19.81
CA PRO A 165 -8.70 -21.21 -19.68
C PRO A 165 -8.98 -22.39 -18.75
#